data_4f8832b901bd1d3f8c7e4ef278c5cf3e
#
_entry.id   4f8832b901bd1d3f8c7e4ef278c5cf3e
#
_cell.length_a   1.000
_cell.length_b   1.000
_cell.length_c   1.000
_cell.angle_alpha   90.00
_cell.angle_beta   90.00
_cell.angle_gamma   90.00
#
_symmetry.space_group_name_H-M   'P 1'
#
loop_
_entity.id
_entity.type
_entity.pdbx_description
1 polymer ?
#
loop_
_entity_poly.entity_id
_entity_poly.type
_entity_poly.pdbx_seq_one_letter_code
_entity_poly.pdbx_strand_id
1 'polypeptide(L)'
;MKIFKSLLIGMIICLIMNSCTKDGDNCVSIPSVQSGICIDSNLVGNADECIEIIDPVCGCDGITYDNYCVADSSGVTSYVPGECCD
;
A
#
# COMPACT_ATOMS: atom_id res chain seq x y z
N MET A 1 49.91 4.38 0.33
CA MET A 1 49.29 4.35 0.20
C MET A 1 48.62 4.01 -0.12
N LYS A 2 48.27 3.88 -0.39
CA LYS A 2 47.47 3.68 -0.67
C LYS A 2 46.70 3.19 -0.48
N ILE A 3 46.41 3.13 -0.32
CA ILE A 3 45.53 2.58 -0.14
C ILE A 3 44.72 2.93 0.27
N PHE A 4 44.39 3.23 0.51
CA PHE A 4 43.42 3.49 1.04
C PHE A 4 42.59 3.97 0.45
N LYS A 5 42.77 4.31 0.15
CA LYS A 5 42.04 4.79 -0.45
C LYS A 5 41.09 4.08 -0.85
N SER A 6 41.05 3.41 -1.12
CA SER A 6 40.19 2.66 -1.66
C SER A 6 39.29 2.28 -0.76
N LEU A 7 39.52 2.17 0.13
CA LEU A 7 38.65 1.73 0.94
C LEU A 7 37.58 2.55 1.09
N LEU A 8 37.76 3.46 1.19
CA LEU A 8 36.80 4.25 1.45
C LEU A 8 35.82 4.10 0.52
N ILE A 9 36.12 3.86 -0.47
CA ILE A 9 35.24 3.70 -1.38
C ILE A 9 34.26 2.78 -1.06
N GLY A 10 34.60 1.83 -0.60
CA GLY A 10 33.65 0.90 -0.40
C GLY A 10 32.62 1.36 0.45
N MET A 11 32.89 1.98 1.32
CA MET A 11 31.96 2.27 2.20
C MET A 11 30.98 3.08 1.66
N ILE A 12 31.25 3.81 0.92
CA ILE A 12 30.34 4.58 0.46
C ILE A 12 29.29 3.92 -0.08
N ILE A 13 29.49 3.03 -0.78
CA ILE A 13 28.50 2.39 -1.32
C ILE A 13 27.51 1.98 -0.49
N CYS A 14 27.77 1.51 0.49
CA CYS A 14 26.77 1.00 1.23
C CYS A 14 25.78 1.90 1.49
N LEU A 15 26.03 2.94 1.75
CA LEU A 15 25.06 3.75 2.13
C LEU A 15 24.06 3.89 1.18
N ILE A 16 24.35 3.84 0.15
CA ILE A 16 23.43 3.99 -0.72
C ILE A 16 22.34 3.17 -0.63
N MET A 17 22.51 2.10 -0.48
CA MET A 17 21.50 1.29 -0.50
C MET A 17 20.52 1.54 0.37
N ASN A 18 20.68 1.81 1.31
CA ASN A 18 19.73 1.93 2.23
C ASN A 18 18.79 2.81 1.85
N SER A 19 19.03 3.55 1.29
CA SER A 19 18.15 4.46 1.08
C SER A 19 16.93 3.96 0.59
N CYS A 20 16.92 3.22 -0.21
CA CYS A 20 15.74 2.86 -0.71
C CYS A 20 14.84 2.31 0.14
N THR A 21 15.15 1.98 1.05
CA THR A 21 14.28 1.37 1.78
C THR A 21 13.25 2.11 2.26
N LYS A 22 13.29 2.96 2.69
CA LYS A 22 12.37 3.60 3.30
C LYS A 22 11.16 3.84 2.70
N ASP A 23 11.15 3.95 1.76
CA ASP A 23 10.05 4.32 1.15
C ASP A 23 9.09 3.28 1.23
N GLY A 24 8.09 3.31 0.96
CA GLY A 24 7.14 2.35 0.94
C GLY A 24 6.93 1.58 2.12
N ASP A 25 7.53 1.91 3.12
CA ASP A 25 7.31 1.12 4.22
C ASP A 25 5.98 1.14 4.70
N ASN A 26 5.21 2.12 4.59
CA ASN A 26 3.91 2.14 5.16
C ASN A 26 2.82 1.83 4.17
N CYS A 27 3.12 1.35 3.01
CA CYS A 27 2.09 1.05 2.04
C CYS A 27 2.03 -0.43 1.77
N VAL A 28 0.97 -0.88 1.13
CA VAL A 28 0.79 -2.30 0.85
C VAL A 28 0.55 -2.50 -0.63
N SER A 29 0.85 -3.69 -1.11
CA SER A 29 0.61 -4.01 -2.50
C SER A 29 -0.86 -4.20 -2.74
N ILE A 30 -1.31 -3.92 -3.95
CA ILE A 30 -2.70 -4.08 -4.30
C ILE A 30 -3.03 -5.57 -4.22
N PRO A 31 -4.07 -5.94 -3.49
CA PRO A 31 -4.39 -7.36 -3.30
C PRO A 31 -4.99 -7.97 -4.55
N SER A 32 -4.86 -9.27 -4.66
CA SER A 32 -5.47 -9.97 -5.77
C SER A 32 -6.93 -10.18 -5.52
N VAL A 33 -7.68 -10.36 -6.59
CA VAL A 33 -9.09 -10.58 -6.49
C VAL A 33 -9.33 -12.07 -6.32
N GLN A 34 -10.03 -12.44 -5.28
CA GLN A 34 -10.27 -13.84 -5.01
C GLN A 34 -11.50 -14.37 -5.72
N SER A 35 -12.46 -13.55 -6.00
CA SER A 35 -13.70 -14.02 -6.57
C SER A 35 -13.80 -13.74 -8.07
N GLY A 36 -12.79 -13.20 -8.67
CA GLY A 36 -12.84 -12.91 -10.08
C GLY A 36 -13.42 -11.57 -10.42
N ILE A 37 -14.00 -10.89 -9.47
CA ILE A 37 -14.55 -9.57 -9.67
C ILE A 37 -14.05 -8.66 -8.59
N CYS A 38 -13.42 -7.57 -8.94
CA CYS A 38 -12.93 -6.64 -7.94
C CYS A 38 -14.06 -5.75 -7.42
N ILE A 39 -14.86 -5.21 -8.31
CA ILE A 39 -15.96 -4.35 -7.91
C ILE A 39 -17.26 -5.04 -8.26
N ASP A 40 -18.09 -5.26 -7.26
CA ASP A 40 -19.37 -5.92 -7.46
C ASP A 40 -20.45 -4.89 -7.22
N SER A 41 -21.12 -4.47 -8.26
CA SER A 41 -22.13 -3.42 -8.14
C SER A 41 -23.27 -3.82 -7.24
N ASN A 42 -23.47 -5.11 -7.01
CA ASN A 42 -24.53 -5.52 -6.10
C ASN A 42 -24.19 -5.25 -4.65
N LEU A 43 -22.95 -4.97 -4.35
CA LEU A 43 -22.54 -4.71 -2.99
C LEU A 43 -22.42 -3.21 -2.70
N VAL A 44 -22.62 -2.37 -3.70
CA VAL A 44 -22.48 -0.94 -3.49
C VAL A 44 -23.56 -0.46 -2.52
N GLY A 45 -23.16 0.27 -1.52
CA GLY A 45 -24.06 0.78 -0.50
C GLY A 45 -23.87 2.25 -0.30
N ASN A 46 -24.18 2.71 0.89
CA ASN A 46 -24.12 4.12 1.20
C ASN A 46 -22.99 4.39 2.16
N ALA A 47 -21.90 4.94 1.65
CA ALA A 47 -20.73 5.21 2.48
C ALA A 47 -21.03 6.26 3.56
N ASP A 48 -22.07 7.04 3.39
CA ASP A 48 -22.42 8.02 4.41
C ASP A 48 -22.84 7.36 5.71
N GLU A 49 -23.16 6.09 5.66
CA GLU A 49 -23.57 5.41 6.88
C GLU A 49 -22.37 4.79 7.59
N CYS A 50 -21.18 4.94 7.08
CA CYS A 50 -20.02 4.39 7.72
C CYS A 50 -19.53 5.31 8.82
N ILE A 51 -18.90 4.72 9.84
CA ILE A 51 -18.33 5.55 10.88
C ILE A 51 -17.18 6.28 10.28
N GLU A 52 -16.86 7.43 10.83
CA GLU A 52 -15.83 8.26 10.25
C GLU A 52 -14.51 8.00 10.92
N ILE A 53 -13.95 6.85 10.69
CA ILE A 53 -12.68 6.49 11.24
C ILE A 53 -11.71 6.38 10.10
N ILE A 54 -10.50 6.84 10.28
CA ILE A 54 -9.46 6.70 9.27
C ILE A 54 -8.61 5.50 9.64
N ASP A 55 -8.81 4.43 8.93
CA ASP A 55 -8.07 3.18 9.14
C ASP A 55 -7.94 2.59 7.73
N PRO A 56 -7.04 3.13 6.93
CA PRO A 56 -7.06 2.87 5.49
C PRO A 56 -6.92 1.43 5.07
N VAL A 57 -7.59 1.09 4.00
CA VAL A 57 -7.44 -0.21 3.39
C VAL A 57 -7.15 0.00 1.91
N CYS A 58 -6.39 -0.92 1.32
CA CYS A 58 -6.07 -0.85 -0.10
C CYS A 58 -6.95 -1.83 -0.83
N GLY A 59 -7.77 -1.34 -1.74
CA GLY A 59 -8.67 -2.18 -2.49
C GLY A 59 -8.03 -2.85 -3.68
N CYS A 60 -8.65 -3.90 -4.15
CA CYS A 60 -8.14 -4.61 -5.33
C CYS A 60 -8.19 -3.73 -6.58
N ASP A 61 -8.88 -2.61 -6.52
CA ASP A 61 -8.91 -1.67 -7.61
C ASP A 61 -7.77 -0.66 -7.54
N GLY A 62 -6.90 -0.80 -6.56
CA GLY A 62 -5.76 0.11 -6.40
C GLY A 62 -6.12 1.42 -5.73
N ILE A 63 -7.29 1.50 -5.14
CA ILE A 63 -7.71 2.72 -4.47
C ILE A 63 -7.63 2.54 -2.97
N THR A 64 -7.11 3.55 -2.29
CA THR A 64 -7.05 3.55 -0.84
C THR A 64 -8.35 4.13 -0.31
N TYR A 65 -9.05 3.35 0.51
CA TYR A 65 -10.31 3.78 1.09
C TYR A 65 -10.07 4.14 2.56
N ASP A 66 -10.88 5.07 3.09
CA ASP A 66 -10.68 5.55 4.46
C ASP A 66 -10.78 4.44 5.49
N ASN A 67 -11.61 3.45 5.24
CA ASN A 67 -11.74 2.30 6.13
C ASN A 67 -12.48 1.21 5.39
N TYR A 68 -12.60 0.03 6.03
CA TYR A 68 -13.22 -1.10 5.38
C TYR A 68 -14.69 -0.86 5.03
N CYS A 69 -15.37 -0.07 5.84
CA CYS A 69 -16.79 0.18 5.59
C CYS A 69 -16.97 0.95 4.28
N VAL A 70 -16.10 1.93 4.04
CA VAL A 70 -16.17 2.70 2.82
C VAL A 70 -15.81 1.80 1.63
N ALA A 71 -14.83 0.92 1.79
CA ALA A 71 -14.46 0.00 0.73
C ALA A 71 -15.63 -0.94 0.42
N ASP A 72 -16.26 -1.49 1.45
CA ASP A 72 -17.40 -2.37 1.27
C ASP A 72 -18.53 -1.63 0.55
N SER A 73 -18.79 -0.39 0.95
CA SER A 73 -19.86 0.39 0.35
C SER A 73 -19.57 0.76 -1.09
N SER A 74 -18.33 0.67 -1.50
CA SER A 74 -17.95 0.93 -2.87
C SER A 74 -18.00 -0.32 -3.73
N GLY A 75 -18.35 -1.44 -3.15
CA GLY A 75 -18.46 -2.70 -3.88
C GLY A 75 -17.17 -3.46 -4.00
N VAL A 76 -16.15 -3.05 -3.25
CA VAL A 76 -14.83 -3.69 -3.35
C VAL A 76 -14.90 -5.05 -2.72
N THR A 77 -14.49 -6.09 -3.44
CA THR A 77 -14.62 -7.45 -2.95
C THR A 77 -13.36 -7.95 -2.23
N SER A 78 -12.24 -7.27 -2.41
CA SER A 78 -11.00 -7.66 -1.77
C SER A 78 -10.23 -6.44 -1.37
N TYR A 79 -9.75 -6.38 -0.15
CA TYR A 79 -8.91 -5.28 0.28
C TYR A 79 -8.03 -5.76 1.43
N VAL A 80 -6.98 -5.05 1.70
CA VAL A 80 -6.07 -5.38 2.79
C VAL A 80 -5.80 -4.12 3.60
N PRO A 81 -5.46 -4.23 4.86
CA PRO A 81 -5.18 -3.06 5.68
C PRO A 81 -3.99 -2.29 5.16
N GLY A 82 -4.06 -1.00 5.19
CA GLY A 82 -2.96 -0.12 4.79
C GLY A 82 -3.28 0.64 3.52
N GLU A 83 -2.47 1.65 3.24
CA GLU A 83 -2.66 2.42 2.03
C GLU A 83 -2.00 1.72 0.87
N CYS A 84 -2.56 1.84 -0.33
CA CYS A 84 -1.95 1.27 -1.50
C CYS A 84 -0.62 1.95 -1.81
N CYS A 85 0.34 1.21 -2.28
CA CYS A 85 1.65 1.76 -2.61
C CYS A 85 1.64 2.58 -3.87
N ASP A 86 0.68 2.40 -4.66
CA ASP A 86 0.63 3.19 -5.81
C ASP A 86 -0.40 4.19 -5.79
#